data_cce885bb6d615c36aa687afd9b39a775
#
_entry.id   cce885bb6d615c36aa687afd9b39a775
#
_cell.length_a   1.000
_cell.length_b   1.000
_cell.length_c   1.000
_cell.angle_alpha   90.00
_cell.angle_beta   90.00
_cell.angle_gamma   90.00
#
_symmetry.space_group_name_H-M   'P 1'
#
loop_
_entity.id
_entity.type
_entity.pdbx_description
1 polymer ?
#
loop_
_entity_poly.entity_id
_entity_poly.type
_entity_poly.pdbx_seq_one_letter_code
_entity_poly.pdbx_strand_id
1 'polypeptide(L)'
;ISECSKCWDQEDNGIKSTRQYFNEQYNCNEIKLKNLWVGLDNICNLKCEPCGAAWSNQFTGNTITTKTLYNIPNLDKLVFLGGEPLMNKRYLKLLEKIEREDLDLTIITNGMFKPDDEWKKLWRECKHVKFFVSIDGYGDLNDKIREGSDWTTIVETVEQLETEWTVTINTVVHKNNVQGLHKLKEWIGDREWQVNLLTYPEKLKISEEDRHIIENNFNQYFVYPI
;
A
#
# COMPACT_ATOMS: atom_id res chain seq x y z
N ILE A 1 3.88 -9.46 -27.85
CA ILE A 1 4.32 -9.13 -26.50
C ILE A 1 3.34 -9.85 -25.58
N SER A 2 3.80 -10.89 -24.88
CA SER A 2 2.94 -11.81 -24.10
C SER A 2 2.13 -11.13 -22.99
N GLU A 3 2.61 -10.01 -22.49
CA GLU A 3 1.94 -9.25 -21.42
C GLU A 3 0.69 -8.49 -21.85
N CYS A 4 0.57 -8.20 -23.17
CA CYS A 4 -0.62 -7.56 -23.73
C CYS A 4 -1.74 -8.56 -24.05
N SER A 5 -1.45 -9.86 -24.12
CA SER A 5 -2.42 -10.89 -24.51
C SER A 5 -3.65 -10.91 -23.60
N LYS A 6 -3.45 -10.78 -22.28
CA LYS A 6 -4.55 -10.75 -21.30
C LYS A 6 -5.58 -9.64 -21.57
N CYS A 7 -5.13 -8.46 -21.98
CA CYS A 7 -6.04 -7.37 -22.31
C CYS A 7 -6.80 -7.66 -23.61
N TRP A 8 -6.13 -8.20 -24.61
CA TRP A 8 -6.76 -8.56 -25.89
C TRP A 8 -7.76 -9.70 -25.72
N ASP A 9 -7.37 -10.76 -24.98
CA ASP A 9 -8.28 -11.88 -24.66
C ASP A 9 -9.54 -11.42 -23.95
N GLN A 10 -9.44 -10.44 -23.04
CA GLN A 10 -10.61 -9.83 -22.40
C GLN A 10 -11.47 -9.06 -23.38
N GLU A 11 -10.86 -8.23 -24.23
CA GLU A 11 -11.53 -7.41 -25.22
C GLU A 11 -12.23 -8.27 -26.29
N ASP A 12 -11.59 -9.33 -26.75
CA ASP A 12 -12.16 -10.30 -27.71
C ASP A 12 -13.38 -11.05 -27.12
N ASN A 13 -13.43 -11.20 -25.79
CA ASN A 13 -14.57 -11.78 -25.07
C ASN A 13 -15.60 -10.72 -24.60
N GLY A 14 -15.49 -9.47 -25.05
CA GLY A 14 -16.40 -8.37 -24.66
C GLY A 14 -16.24 -7.89 -23.22
N ILE A 15 -15.14 -8.24 -22.55
CA ILE A 15 -14.81 -7.80 -21.21
C ILE A 15 -13.92 -6.57 -21.31
N LYS A 16 -14.29 -5.51 -20.58
CA LYS A 16 -13.48 -4.29 -20.54
C LYS A 16 -12.11 -4.56 -19.92
N SER A 17 -11.06 -4.40 -20.69
CA SER A 17 -9.70 -4.60 -20.24
C SER A 17 -9.18 -3.43 -19.39
N THR A 18 -8.14 -3.68 -18.61
CA THR A 18 -7.42 -2.62 -17.88
C THR A 18 -6.89 -1.53 -18.82
N ARG A 19 -6.44 -1.91 -20.04
CA ARG A 19 -6.01 -0.97 -21.06
C ARG A 19 -7.14 -0.04 -21.52
N GLN A 20 -8.33 -0.58 -21.81
CA GLN A 20 -9.50 0.21 -22.19
C GLN A 20 -9.94 1.13 -21.07
N TYR A 21 -9.98 0.62 -19.83
CA TYR A 21 -10.31 1.42 -18.66
C TYR A 21 -9.39 2.65 -18.52
N PHE A 22 -8.07 2.47 -18.61
CA PHE A 22 -7.13 3.58 -18.50
C PHE A 22 -7.19 4.52 -19.72
N ASN A 23 -7.39 4.00 -20.93
CA ASN A 23 -7.54 4.84 -22.12
C ASN A 23 -8.77 5.78 -22.02
N GLU A 24 -9.88 5.29 -21.51
CA GLU A 24 -11.07 6.11 -21.28
C GLU A 24 -10.86 7.14 -20.16
N GLN A 25 -10.22 6.72 -19.07
CA GLN A 25 -9.97 7.60 -17.92
C GLN A 25 -9.02 8.77 -18.27
N TYR A 26 -8.00 8.51 -19.09
CA TYR A 26 -6.95 9.49 -19.34
C TYR A 26 -7.00 10.14 -20.72
N ASN A 27 -7.81 9.63 -21.65
CA ASN A 27 -8.02 10.16 -23.03
C ASN A 27 -6.78 10.87 -23.62
N CYS A 28 -5.62 10.22 -23.55
CA CYS A 28 -4.33 10.82 -23.88
C CYS A 28 -3.98 10.55 -25.34
N ASN A 29 -3.89 11.59 -26.15
CA ASN A 29 -3.31 11.53 -27.51
C ASN A 29 -1.76 11.45 -27.48
N GLU A 30 -1.16 11.68 -26.31
CA GLU A 30 0.28 11.62 -26.08
C GLU A 30 0.59 10.68 -24.90
N ILE A 31 1.68 9.93 -25.02
CA ILE A 31 2.18 9.10 -23.91
C ILE A 31 2.81 10.06 -22.89
N LYS A 32 2.10 10.29 -21.76
CA LYS A 32 2.59 11.07 -20.63
C LYS A 32 2.56 10.20 -19.38
N LEU A 33 3.66 10.20 -18.63
CA LEU A 33 3.68 9.58 -17.31
C LEU A 33 2.93 10.50 -16.34
N LYS A 34 1.74 10.07 -15.90
CA LYS A 34 0.88 10.83 -14.98
C LYS A 34 0.84 10.20 -13.59
N ASN A 35 0.88 8.88 -13.54
CA ASN A 35 0.83 8.12 -12.29
C ASN A 35 2.10 7.30 -12.13
N LEU A 36 2.76 7.41 -10.99
CA LEU A 36 4.00 6.70 -10.70
C LEU A 36 3.93 5.99 -9.35
N TRP A 37 4.20 4.69 -9.37
CA TRP A 37 4.35 3.86 -8.17
C TRP A 37 5.84 3.60 -7.95
N VAL A 38 6.38 3.97 -6.80
CA VAL A 38 7.81 3.95 -6.54
C VAL A 38 8.15 3.12 -5.31
N GLY A 39 8.91 2.04 -5.54
CA GLY A 39 9.64 1.31 -4.52
C GLY A 39 11.14 1.57 -4.68
N LEU A 40 11.73 2.43 -3.85
CA LEU A 40 13.16 2.78 -3.97
C LEU A 40 14.08 1.72 -3.40
N ASP A 41 13.60 0.95 -2.44
CA ASP A 41 14.34 -0.13 -1.80
C ASP A 41 13.42 -1.05 -0.99
N ASN A 42 14.03 -2.08 -0.37
CA ASN A 42 13.39 -2.99 0.56
C ASN A 42 13.79 -2.75 2.03
N ILE A 43 14.30 -1.57 2.37
CA ILE A 43 14.64 -1.24 3.75
C ILE A 43 13.36 -1.16 4.57
N CYS A 44 13.26 -2.02 5.59
CA CYS A 44 12.11 -2.11 6.48
C CYS A 44 12.57 -2.47 7.89
N ASN A 45 11.82 -2.05 8.90
CA ASN A 45 12.03 -2.45 10.29
C ASN A 45 11.25 -3.72 10.68
N LEU A 46 10.34 -4.22 9.80
CA LEU A 46 9.45 -5.33 10.10
C LEU A 46 9.75 -6.57 9.25
N LYS A 47 9.39 -7.75 9.80
CA LYS A 47 9.45 -9.05 9.13
C LYS A 47 8.06 -9.71 9.14
N CYS A 48 7.12 -9.13 8.41
CA CYS A 48 5.73 -9.55 8.38
C CYS A 48 5.55 -10.93 7.75
N GLU A 49 4.63 -11.77 8.27
CA GLU A 49 4.34 -13.11 7.75
C GLU A 49 3.98 -13.14 6.25
N PRO A 50 3.12 -12.22 5.71
CA PRO A 50 2.76 -12.23 4.30
C PRO A 50 3.82 -11.57 3.38
N CYS A 51 4.92 -11.09 3.94
CA CYS A 51 5.97 -10.39 3.21
C CYS A 51 7.10 -11.34 2.77
N GLY A 52 8.09 -10.80 2.05
CA GLY A 52 9.25 -11.55 1.58
C GLY A 52 10.48 -10.65 1.35
N ALA A 53 11.58 -11.28 0.96
CA ALA A 53 12.89 -10.63 0.79
C ALA A 53 12.89 -9.48 -0.23
N ALA A 54 11.98 -9.49 -1.20
CA ALA A 54 11.83 -8.41 -2.18
C ALA A 54 11.36 -7.09 -1.53
N TRP A 55 10.56 -7.20 -0.46
CA TRP A 55 9.89 -6.07 0.19
C TRP A 55 10.44 -5.74 1.59
N SER A 56 11.23 -6.64 2.20
CA SER A 56 11.89 -6.38 3.48
C SER A 56 13.25 -7.03 3.56
N ASN A 57 14.27 -6.23 3.83
CA ASN A 57 15.63 -6.70 4.06
C ASN A 57 15.79 -7.50 5.36
N GLN A 58 14.79 -7.52 6.25
CA GLN A 58 14.79 -8.33 7.46
C GLN A 58 14.78 -9.85 7.18
N PHE A 59 14.39 -10.27 5.97
CA PHE A 59 14.41 -11.69 5.59
C PHE A 59 15.80 -12.21 5.22
N THR A 60 16.67 -11.38 4.66
CA THR A 60 17.97 -11.80 4.13
C THR A 60 19.15 -10.96 4.62
N GLY A 61 18.89 -9.82 5.24
CA GLY A 61 19.92 -8.81 5.54
C GLY A 61 20.40 -8.01 4.31
N ASN A 62 19.98 -8.41 3.10
CA ASN A 62 20.41 -7.74 1.87
C ASN A 62 19.46 -6.59 1.50
N THR A 63 20.04 -5.43 1.23
CA THR A 63 19.29 -4.29 0.71
C THR A 63 19.26 -4.28 -0.81
N ILE A 64 18.06 -4.28 -1.37
CA ILE A 64 17.82 -4.08 -2.80
C ILE A 64 17.49 -2.61 -2.99
N THR A 65 18.21 -1.91 -3.85
CA THR A 65 17.98 -0.49 -4.13
C THR A 65 17.72 -0.26 -5.61
N THR A 66 16.70 0.51 -5.90
CA THR A 66 16.43 1.03 -7.24
C THR A 66 17.41 2.17 -7.56
N LYS A 67 17.85 2.27 -8.80
CA LYS A 67 18.63 3.43 -9.28
C LYS A 67 17.81 4.70 -9.11
N THR A 68 18.52 5.82 -8.92
CA THR A 68 17.87 7.13 -8.80
C THR A 68 17.06 7.45 -10.05
N LEU A 69 15.82 7.91 -9.86
CA LEU A 69 14.98 8.40 -10.92
C LEU A 69 15.42 9.84 -11.27
N TYR A 70 15.68 10.07 -12.54
CA TYR A 70 16.03 11.39 -13.08
C TYR A 70 14.91 11.88 -13.99
N ASN A 71 14.70 13.19 -14.03
CA ASN A 71 13.75 13.85 -14.92
C ASN A 71 12.33 13.29 -14.83
N ILE A 72 11.78 13.25 -13.61
CA ILE A 72 10.39 12.86 -13.41
C ILE A 72 9.52 14.01 -13.91
N PRO A 73 8.58 13.76 -14.85
CA PRO A 73 7.66 14.79 -15.32
C PRO A 73 6.68 15.17 -14.21
N ASN A 74 5.91 16.24 -14.44
CA ASN A 74 4.80 16.59 -13.57
C ASN A 74 3.80 15.45 -13.51
N LEU A 75 3.63 14.90 -12.30
CA LEU A 75 2.75 13.79 -12.03
C LEU A 75 1.41 14.30 -11.49
N ASP A 76 0.33 13.61 -11.85
CA ASP A 76 -0.96 13.80 -11.20
C ASP A 76 -1.03 12.96 -9.92
N LYS A 77 -0.37 11.78 -9.92
CA LYS A 77 -0.36 10.87 -8.76
C LYS A 77 1.01 10.21 -8.54
N LEU A 78 1.44 10.22 -7.29
CA LEU A 78 2.64 9.51 -6.82
C LEU A 78 2.28 8.57 -5.67
N VAL A 79 2.72 7.32 -5.77
CA VAL A 79 2.53 6.32 -4.71
C VAL A 79 3.88 5.86 -4.22
N PHE A 80 4.16 6.05 -2.94
CA PHE A 80 5.32 5.50 -2.25
C PHE A 80 4.98 4.13 -1.65
N LEU A 81 5.77 3.14 -2.01
CA LEU A 81 5.70 1.77 -1.49
C LEU A 81 7.12 1.20 -1.36
N GLY A 82 7.25 -0.06 -0.97
CA GLY A 82 8.55 -0.71 -0.85
C GLY A 82 8.70 -1.40 0.49
N GLY A 83 9.86 -1.26 1.15
CA GLY A 83 10.03 -1.68 2.53
C GLY A 83 9.19 -0.81 3.47
N GLU A 84 9.82 0.17 4.10
CA GLU A 84 9.12 1.25 4.81
C GLU A 84 9.58 2.61 4.23
N PRO A 85 8.74 3.27 3.42
CA PRO A 85 9.14 4.49 2.75
C PRO A 85 9.58 5.61 3.69
N LEU A 86 8.93 5.73 4.86
CA LEU A 86 9.20 6.81 5.81
C LEU A 86 10.53 6.66 6.55
N MET A 87 11.14 5.47 6.55
CA MET A 87 12.48 5.26 7.11
C MET A 87 13.59 5.76 6.19
N ASN A 88 13.32 5.95 4.91
CA ASN A 88 14.35 6.26 3.94
C ASN A 88 14.19 7.66 3.34
N LYS A 89 15.11 8.55 3.70
CA LYS A 89 15.14 9.93 3.20
C LYS A 89 15.34 10.06 1.66
N ARG A 90 15.57 8.96 0.93
CA ARG A 90 15.57 8.99 -0.54
C ARG A 90 14.18 9.31 -1.10
N TYR A 91 13.10 8.87 -0.44
CA TYR A 91 11.73 9.24 -0.82
C TYR A 91 11.46 10.72 -0.59
N LEU A 92 11.96 11.26 0.52
CA LEU A 92 11.89 12.70 0.81
C LEU A 92 12.60 13.50 -0.30
N LYS A 93 13.85 13.13 -0.61
CA LYS A 93 14.63 13.76 -1.69
C LYS A 93 14.01 13.61 -3.08
N LEU A 94 13.25 12.55 -3.30
CA LEU A 94 12.48 12.38 -4.54
C LEU A 94 11.32 13.37 -4.57
N LEU A 95 10.57 13.48 -3.47
CA LEU A 95 9.44 14.39 -3.35
C LEU A 95 9.86 15.86 -3.48
N GLU A 96 11.03 16.25 -2.98
CA GLU A 96 11.60 17.59 -3.15
C GLU A 96 11.81 18.00 -4.62
N LYS A 97 12.01 17.01 -5.52
CA LYS A 97 12.30 17.25 -6.94
C LYS A 97 11.06 17.28 -7.83
N ILE A 98 9.89 17.00 -7.28
CA ILE A 98 8.63 16.91 -8.01
C ILE A 98 7.80 18.14 -7.69
N GLU A 99 7.10 18.68 -8.68
CA GLU A 99 6.07 19.69 -8.47
C GLU A 99 4.91 19.08 -7.68
N ARG A 100 4.48 19.76 -6.62
CA ARG A 100 3.57 19.20 -5.61
C ARG A 100 2.19 19.84 -5.57
N GLU A 101 2.02 21.05 -6.10
CA GLU A 101 0.78 21.81 -6.00
C GLU A 101 -0.46 21.05 -6.54
N ASP A 102 -0.28 20.29 -7.63
CA ASP A 102 -1.35 19.47 -8.22
C ASP A 102 -1.21 17.96 -7.93
N LEU A 103 -0.25 17.57 -7.07
CA LEU A 103 0.11 16.18 -6.84
C LEU A 103 -0.80 15.52 -5.81
N ASP A 104 -1.41 14.39 -6.19
CA ASP A 104 -2.02 13.42 -5.26
C ASP A 104 -0.94 12.43 -4.78
N LEU A 105 -0.49 12.58 -3.54
CA LEU A 105 0.50 11.69 -2.92
C LEU A 105 -0.18 10.60 -2.10
N THR A 106 0.18 9.36 -2.36
CA THR A 106 -0.21 8.22 -1.53
C THR A 106 1.02 7.57 -0.91
N ILE A 107 0.97 7.27 0.38
CA ILE A 107 2.06 6.62 1.11
C ILE A 107 1.54 5.34 1.74
N ILE A 108 2.16 4.21 1.40
CA ILE A 108 1.87 2.91 2.02
C ILE A 108 2.92 2.69 3.09
N THR A 109 2.51 2.66 4.34
CA THR A 109 3.40 2.59 5.52
C THR A 109 2.97 1.49 6.49
N ASN A 110 3.92 1.01 7.27
CA ASN A 110 3.63 0.08 8.36
C ASN A 110 3.18 0.76 9.66
N GLY A 111 3.19 2.10 9.71
CA GLY A 111 2.73 2.89 10.85
C GLY A 111 3.72 2.96 12.02
N MET A 112 4.90 2.37 11.91
CA MET A 112 5.91 2.38 12.99
C MET A 112 6.80 3.63 12.98
N PHE A 113 6.67 4.46 11.96
CA PHE A 113 7.49 5.65 11.79
C PHE A 113 6.66 6.92 11.99
N LYS A 114 7.00 7.69 13.02
CA LYS A 114 6.41 9.02 13.25
C LYS A 114 7.10 10.04 12.34
N PRO A 115 6.38 10.68 11.42
CA PRO A 115 6.97 11.63 10.49
C PRO A 115 7.47 12.88 11.23
N ASP A 116 8.67 13.33 10.84
CA ASP A 116 9.25 14.58 11.30
C ASP A 116 8.68 15.80 10.54
N ASP A 117 9.09 17.01 10.94
CA ASP A 117 8.62 18.25 10.34
C ASP A 117 9.05 18.42 8.88
N GLU A 118 10.15 17.76 8.47
CA GLU A 118 10.66 17.78 7.11
C GLU A 118 9.68 17.08 6.15
N TRP A 119 9.17 15.90 6.54
CA TRP A 119 8.11 15.19 5.83
C TRP A 119 6.80 15.99 5.79
N LYS A 120 6.34 16.45 6.95
CA LYS A 120 5.07 17.19 7.08
C LYS A 120 5.06 18.46 6.24
N LYS A 121 6.19 19.17 6.17
CA LYS A 121 6.33 20.35 5.32
C LYS A 121 6.04 20.04 3.86
N LEU A 122 6.69 19.02 3.29
CA LEU A 122 6.50 18.66 1.89
C LEU A 122 5.09 18.12 1.61
N TRP A 123 4.50 17.39 2.55
CA TRP A 123 3.13 16.89 2.40
C TRP A 123 2.09 18.02 2.33
N ARG A 124 2.27 19.09 3.11
CA ARG A 124 1.38 20.27 3.07
C ARG A 124 1.46 21.04 1.75
N GLU A 125 2.51 20.84 0.97
CA GLU A 125 2.66 21.41 -0.36
C GLU A 125 1.97 20.57 -1.45
N CYS A 126 1.55 19.33 -1.14
CA CYS A 126 0.80 18.47 -2.06
C CYS A 126 -0.69 18.84 -2.08
N LYS A 127 -1.33 18.62 -3.22
CA LYS A 127 -2.78 18.82 -3.38
C LYS A 127 -3.58 17.95 -2.41
N HIS A 128 -3.28 16.67 -2.39
CA HIS A 128 -3.84 15.72 -1.43
C HIS A 128 -2.76 14.75 -0.96
N VAL A 129 -2.84 14.35 0.31
CA VAL A 129 -2.01 13.28 0.87
C VAL A 129 -2.90 12.23 1.52
N LYS A 130 -2.68 10.97 1.14
CA LYS A 130 -3.40 9.82 1.68
C LYS A 130 -2.41 8.77 2.17
N PHE A 131 -2.66 8.26 3.37
CA PHE A 131 -1.90 7.16 3.95
C PHE A 131 -2.70 5.86 3.88
N PHE A 132 -2.04 4.80 3.44
CA PHE A 132 -2.49 3.43 3.66
C PHE A 132 -1.63 2.84 4.77
N VAL A 133 -2.20 2.73 5.97
CA VAL A 133 -1.50 2.15 7.11
C VAL A 133 -1.79 0.66 7.18
N SER A 134 -0.73 -0.14 7.05
CA SER A 134 -0.83 -1.60 6.98
C SER A 134 -1.02 -2.19 8.37
N ILE A 135 -2.21 -2.72 8.65
CA ILE A 135 -2.60 -3.32 9.94
C ILE A 135 -3.31 -4.64 9.65
N ASP A 136 -2.76 -5.76 10.13
CA ASP A 136 -3.25 -7.10 9.81
C ASP A 136 -3.95 -7.80 11.00
N GLY A 137 -4.13 -7.12 12.12
CA GLY A 137 -4.81 -7.61 13.31
C GLY A 137 -5.00 -6.53 14.36
N TYR A 138 -5.69 -6.85 15.44
CA TYR A 138 -5.85 -5.95 16.58
C TYR A 138 -4.87 -6.34 17.71
N GLY A 139 -4.16 -5.35 18.25
CA GLY A 139 -3.25 -5.55 19.38
C GLY A 139 -2.15 -6.57 19.09
N ASP A 140 -1.94 -7.47 20.04
CA ASP A 140 -0.91 -8.52 19.98
C ASP A 140 -0.98 -9.38 18.71
N LEU A 141 -2.16 -9.53 18.10
CA LEU A 141 -2.29 -10.27 16.85
C LEU A 141 -1.56 -9.55 15.71
N ASN A 142 -1.69 -8.21 15.64
CA ASN A 142 -0.95 -7.43 14.68
C ASN A 142 0.57 -7.59 14.87
N ASP A 143 1.04 -7.45 16.10
CA ASP A 143 2.47 -7.51 16.43
C ASP A 143 3.07 -8.89 16.17
N LYS A 144 2.27 -9.94 16.35
CA LYS A 144 2.65 -11.30 15.99
C LYS A 144 2.80 -11.49 14.49
N ILE A 145 1.85 -10.98 13.68
CA ILE A 145 1.85 -11.13 12.22
C ILE A 145 2.91 -10.23 11.59
N ARG A 146 3.04 -9.03 12.11
CA ARG A 146 3.97 -8.00 11.65
C ARG A 146 5.17 -7.92 12.59
N GLU A 147 5.95 -9.02 12.67
CA GLU A 147 7.08 -9.18 13.57
C GLU A 147 7.98 -7.93 13.59
N GLY A 148 8.15 -7.36 14.77
CA GLY A 148 8.87 -6.10 15.01
C GLY A 148 7.97 -4.87 15.11
N SER A 149 6.65 -5.00 14.95
CA SER A 149 5.71 -3.91 15.21
C SER A 149 5.41 -3.74 16.70
N ASP A 150 4.86 -2.60 17.04
CA ASP A 150 4.32 -2.25 18.35
C ASP A 150 2.97 -1.58 18.15
N TRP A 151 1.92 -2.22 18.63
CA TRP A 151 0.54 -1.78 18.45
C TRP A 151 0.30 -0.36 18.96
N THR A 152 0.88 -0.01 20.12
CA THR A 152 0.70 1.32 20.70
C THR A 152 1.28 2.40 19.79
N THR A 153 2.48 2.18 19.28
CA THR A 153 3.14 3.10 18.33
C THR A 153 2.31 3.28 17.04
N ILE A 154 1.72 2.18 16.52
CA ILE A 154 0.88 2.24 15.32
C ILE A 154 -0.37 3.09 15.57
N VAL A 155 -1.07 2.85 16.70
CA VAL A 155 -2.28 3.61 17.07
C VAL A 155 -1.95 5.10 17.18
N GLU A 156 -0.91 5.47 17.90
CA GLU A 156 -0.48 6.87 18.04
C GLU A 156 -0.12 7.51 16.70
N THR A 157 0.50 6.73 15.80
CA THR A 157 0.84 7.21 14.46
C THR A 157 -0.40 7.44 13.60
N VAL A 158 -1.37 6.51 13.64
CA VAL A 158 -2.65 6.65 12.93
C VAL A 158 -3.39 7.90 13.42
N GLU A 159 -3.56 8.06 14.74
CA GLU A 159 -4.22 9.20 15.35
C GLU A 159 -3.52 10.53 14.98
N GLN A 160 -2.19 10.55 14.99
CA GLN A 160 -1.42 11.72 14.58
C GLN A 160 -1.63 12.07 13.10
N LEU A 161 -1.63 11.07 12.21
CA LEU A 161 -1.83 11.29 10.78
C LEU A 161 -3.25 11.80 10.47
N GLU A 162 -4.26 11.27 11.15
CA GLU A 162 -5.67 11.66 11.00
C GLU A 162 -5.94 13.13 11.37
N THR A 163 -5.05 13.80 12.10
CA THR A 163 -5.21 15.22 12.43
C THR A 163 -5.12 16.14 11.20
N GLU A 164 -4.40 15.73 10.16
CA GLU A 164 -4.14 16.58 8.99
C GLU A 164 -4.41 15.88 7.64
N TRP A 165 -4.41 14.54 7.61
CA TRP A 165 -4.45 13.79 6.34
C TRP A 165 -5.47 12.66 6.36
N THR A 166 -5.82 12.19 5.18
CA THR A 166 -6.68 11.02 5.02
C THR A 166 -5.89 9.73 5.32
N VAL A 167 -6.44 8.91 6.21
CA VAL A 167 -5.89 7.60 6.56
C VAL A 167 -6.87 6.50 6.17
N THR A 168 -6.38 5.48 5.49
CA THR A 168 -7.08 4.23 5.20
C THR A 168 -6.33 3.09 5.87
N ILE A 169 -7.01 2.29 6.65
CA ILE A 169 -6.42 1.06 7.18
C ILE A 169 -6.39 0.03 6.06
N ASN A 170 -5.22 -0.58 5.84
CA ASN A 170 -4.99 -1.55 4.78
C ASN A 170 -4.63 -2.90 5.38
N THR A 171 -5.48 -3.90 5.20
CA THR A 171 -5.32 -5.23 5.79
C THR A 171 -5.13 -6.29 4.70
N VAL A 172 -4.10 -7.12 4.86
CA VAL A 172 -3.93 -8.34 4.08
C VAL A 172 -4.48 -9.51 4.88
N VAL A 173 -5.58 -10.08 4.38
CA VAL A 173 -6.26 -11.19 5.04
C VAL A 173 -5.66 -12.52 4.62
N HIS A 174 -5.30 -13.32 5.61
CA HIS A 174 -4.75 -14.65 5.47
C HIS A 174 -5.21 -15.56 6.63
N LYS A 175 -4.87 -16.86 6.58
CA LYS A 175 -5.39 -17.85 7.56
C LYS A 175 -5.11 -17.53 9.02
N ASN A 176 -4.04 -16.76 9.32
CA ASN A 176 -3.64 -16.48 10.70
C ASN A 176 -4.35 -15.25 11.30
N ASN A 177 -5.07 -14.45 10.48
CA ASN A 177 -5.79 -13.28 10.99
C ASN A 177 -7.30 -13.26 10.68
N VAL A 178 -7.77 -14.09 9.75
CA VAL A 178 -9.16 -14.06 9.31
C VAL A 178 -10.16 -14.17 10.49
N GLN A 179 -9.89 -15.01 11.47
CA GLN A 179 -10.73 -15.19 12.65
C GLN A 179 -10.71 -13.98 13.61
N GLY A 180 -9.65 -13.18 13.58
CA GLY A 180 -9.46 -12.01 14.43
C GLY A 180 -9.99 -10.69 13.85
N LEU A 181 -10.48 -10.68 12.62
CA LEU A 181 -10.89 -9.46 11.91
C LEU A 181 -12.04 -8.70 12.59
N HIS A 182 -12.92 -9.39 13.32
CA HIS A 182 -14.00 -8.74 14.06
C HIS A 182 -13.50 -7.72 15.09
N LYS A 183 -12.40 -8.04 15.82
CA LYS A 183 -11.80 -7.11 16.78
C LYS A 183 -11.14 -5.91 16.07
N LEU A 184 -10.51 -6.16 14.95
CA LEU A 184 -9.92 -5.10 14.16
C LEU A 184 -11.01 -4.17 13.60
N LYS A 185 -12.13 -4.73 13.12
CA LYS A 185 -13.30 -3.98 12.64
C LYS A 185 -13.89 -3.07 13.73
N GLU A 186 -14.03 -3.57 14.95
CA GLU A 186 -14.49 -2.76 16.10
C GLU A 186 -13.55 -1.58 16.37
N TRP A 187 -12.24 -1.78 16.34
CA TRP A 187 -11.27 -0.71 16.54
C TRP A 187 -11.24 0.29 15.37
N ILE A 188 -11.37 -0.18 14.13
CA ILE A 188 -11.40 0.68 12.94
C ILE A 188 -12.62 1.63 13.00
N GLY A 189 -13.78 1.15 13.43
CA GLY A 189 -14.99 1.96 13.50
C GLY A 189 -15.38 2.52 12.13
N ASP A 190 -15.53 3.84 12.03
CA ASP A 190 -15.95 4.55 10.81
C ASP A 190 -14.78 4.90 9.86
N ARG A 191 -13.53 4.51 10.18
CA ARG A 191 -12.37 4.75 9.31
C ARG A 191 -12.49 4.02 7.99
N GLU A 192 -11.89 4.57 6.96
CA GLU A 192 -11.76 3.83 5.70
C GLU A 192 -10.95 2.54 5.91
N TRP A 193 -11.47 1.43 5.46
CA TRP A 193 -10.82 0.13 5.56
C TRP A 193 -10.76 -0.56 4.20
N GLN A 194 -9.54 -0.84 3.74
CA GLN A 194 -9.28 -1.65 2.56
C GLN A 194 -8.86 -3.05 2.97
N VAL A 195 -9.58 -4.04 2.47
CA VAL A 195 -9.33 -5.46 2.74
C VAL A 195 -8.81 -6.13 1.48
N ASN A 196 -7.67 -6.81 1.58
CA ASN A 196 -7.03 -7.52 0.48
C ASN A 196 -6.87 -8.99 0.83
N LEU A 197 -7.31 -9.89 -0.04
CA LEU A 197 -7.11 -11.32 0.15
C LEU A 197 -5.71 -11.72 -0.32
N LEU A 198 -4.98 -12.43 0.54
CA LEU A 198 -3.68 -12.99 0.19
C LEU A 198 -3.85 -14.18 -0.76
N THR A 199 -3.17 -14.12 -1.90
CA THR A 199 -3.14 -15.21 -2.88
C THR A 199 -1.83 -15.99 -2.86
N TYR A 200 -0.77 -15.39 -2.34
CA TYR A 200 0.56 -15.99 -2.19
C TYR A 200 1.25 -15.44 -0.92
N PRO A 201 2.02 -16.26 -0.17
CA PRO A 201 2.32 -17.68 -0.40
C PRO A 201 1.12 -18.59 -0.06
N GLU A 202 0.98 -19.68 -0.81
CA GLU A 202 -0.14 -20.63 -0.70
C GLU A 202 -0.41 -21.10 0.74
N LYS A 203 0.66 -21.33 1.51
CA LYS A 203 0.58 -21.76 2.92
C LYS A 203 -0.16 -20.79 3.84
N LEU A 204 -0.35 -19.55 3.42
CA LEU A 204 -1.04 -18.48 4.18
C LEU A 204 -2.43 -18.18 3.64
N LYS A 205 -2.85 -18.73 2.52
CA LYS A 205 -4.20 -18.53 2.00
C LYS A 205 -5.26 -18.92 3.03
N ILE A 206 -6.36 -18.23 2.99
CA ILE A 206 -7.58 -18.61 3.73
C ILE A 206 -8.20 -19.86 3.11
N SER A 207 -8.89 -20.65 3.93
CA SER A 207 -9.72 -21.76 3.46
C SER A 207 -10.97 -21.26 2.74
N GLU A 208 -11.63 -22.14 1.97
CA GLU A 208 -12.95 -21.80 1.40
C GLU A 208 -13.99 -21.58 2.49
N GLU A 209 -13.88 -22.29 3.63
CA GLU A 209 -14.76 -22.09 4.78
C GLU A 209 -14.57 -20.70 5.40
N ASP A 210 -13.32 -20.23 5.56
CA ASP A 210 -13.02 -18.90 6.09
C ASP A 210 -13.39 -17.78 5.10
N ARG A 211 -13.50 -18.06 3.81
CA ARG A 211 -13.92 -17.09 2.80
C ARG A 211 -15.30 -16.50 3.10
N HIS A 212 -16.20 -17.27 3.66
CA HIS A 212 -17.51 -16.79 4.07
C HIS A 212 -17.46 -15.70 5.16
N ILE A 213 -16.41 -15.69 5.99
CA ILE A 213 -16.21 -14.62 6.97
C ILE A 213 -16.00 -13.29 6.23
N ILE A 214 -15.23 -13.32 5.15
CA ILE A 214 -14.95 -12.11 4.35
C ILE A 214 -16.22 -11.68 3.60
N GLU A 215 -16.90 -12.59 2.92
CA GLU A 215 -18.10 -12.31 2.13
C GLU A 215 -19.25 -11.76 2.99
N ASN A 216 -19.40 -12.26 4.21
CA ASN A 216 -20.45 -11.81 5.13
C ASN A 216 -20.13 -10.49 5.86
N ASN A 217 -18.87 -10.12 5.99
CA ASN A 217 -18.47 -8.95 6.78
C ASN A 217 -18.02 -7.76 5.95
N PHE A 218 -17.73 -7.96 4.66
CA PHE A 218 -17.19 -6.92 3.79
C PHE A 218 -17.94 -6.86 2.46
N ASN A 219 -18.53 -5.71 2.16
CA ASN A 219 -19.24 -5.46 0.90
C ASN A 219 -18.29 -5.36 -0.31
N GLN A 220 -17.03 -5.03 -0.06
CA GLN A 220 -15.98 -4.94 -1.06
C GLN A 220 -14.66 -5.45 -0.48
N TYR A 221 -13.99 -6.30 -1.21
CA TYR A 221 -12.62 -6.73 -0.93
C TYR A 221 -11.87 -6.92 -2.26
N PHE A 222 -10.56 -6.76 -2.21
CA PHE A 222 -9.73 -6.90 -3.38
C PHE A 222 -8.98 -8.23 -3.33
N VAL A 223 -8.91 -8.92 -4.46
CA VAL A 223 -8.06 -10.09 -4.65
C VAL A 223 -6.86 -9.63 -5.47
N TYR A 224 -5.74 -9.44 -4.81
CA TYR A 224 -4.50 -9.12 -5.51
C TYR A 224 -3.72 -10.41 -5.77
N PRO A 225 -3.44 -10.73 -7.03
CA PRO A 225 -2.35 -11.64 -7.35
C PRO A 225 -1.04 -10.89 -7.02
N ILE A 226 -0.33 -11.33 -6.00
CA ILE A 226 1.04 -10.88 -5.72
C ILE A 226 2.00 -11.65 -6.62
#